data_7c5f38f1a8767f0d6708891b5ab40fbc
#
_entry.id   7c5f38f1a8767f0d6708891b5ab40fbc
#
_cell.length_a   1.000
_cell.length_b   1.000
_cell.length_c   1.000
_cell.angle_alpha   90.00
_cell.angle_beta   90.00
_cell.angle_gamma   90.00
#
_symmetry.space_group_name_H-M   'P 1'
#
loop_
_entity.id
_entity.type
_entity.pdbx_description
1 polymer ?
#
loop_
_entity_poly.entity_id
_entity_poly.type
_entity_poly.pdbx_seq_one_letter_code
_entity_poly.pdbx_strand_id
1 'polypeptide(L)'
;MKCPACGHPDSKVIDSRPVSDGNSIRRRRECLVCQKRFTTFEMIESVQIIVVKKDGSKELFDRNKLLGGLLKACQKRPVNAEDVVTDIETELQNSLRLEVPSRELGEMVMSRLQKIDEVAYVRFASVYREFKDLDTFLAELTVMKQQSEAEHNALLAEQGETKL
;
A
#
# COMPACT_ATOMS: atom_id res chain seq x y z
N MET A 1 -16.05 26.43 4.58
CA MET A 1 -17.05 25.81 3.66
C MET A 1 -18.10 26.84 3.34
N LYS A 2 -18.40 27.08 2.05
CA LYS A 2 -19.31 28.12 1.59
C LYS A 2 -20.75 27.92 2.09
N CYS A 3 -21.38 29.01 2.52
CA CYS A 3 -22.77 28.99 2.91
C CYS A 3 -23.68 28.75 1.68
N PRO A 4 -24.62 27.77 1.72
CA PRO A 4 -25.50 27.49 0.59
C PRO A 4 -26.55 28.59 0.33
N ALA A 5 -26.72 29.53 1.26
CA ALA A 5 -27.71 30.61 1.12
C ALA A 5 -27.12 31.93 0.61
N CYS A 6 -25.96 32.36 1.10
CA CYS A 6 -25.38 33.65 0.75
C CYS A 6 -24.01 33.56 0.11
N GLY A 7 -23.43 32.35 -0.06
CA GLY A 7 -22.15 32.15 -0.69
C GLY A 7 -20.91 32.54 0.16
N HIS A 8 -21.11 33.04 1.38
CA HIS A 8 -20.00 33.43 2.24
C HIS A 8 -19.05 32.26 2.50
N PRO A 9 -17.71 32.42 2.40
CA PRO A 9 -16.77 31.30 2.47
C PRO A 9 -16.66 30.66 3.84
N ASP A 10 -16.94 31.39 4.92
CA ASP A 10 -16.70 30.94 6.29
C ASP A 10 -17.97 30.58 7.05
N SER A 11 -17.87 29.55 7.84
CA SER A 11 -18.93 29.07 8.73
C SER A 11 -18.30 28.47 9.99
N LYS A 12 -18.97 28.62 11.14
CA LYS A 12 -18.59 27.95 12.39
C LYS A 12 -19.31 26.60 12.52
N VAL A 13 -18.65 25.63 13.16
CA VAL A 13 -19.27 24.35 13.54
C VAL A 13 -19.93 24.55 14.91
N ILE A 14 -21.24 24.23 15.00
CA ILE A 14 -22.00 24.32 16.24
C ILE A 14 -22.18 22.97 16.92
N ASP A 15 -22.21 21.87 16.14
CA ASP A 15 -22.35 20.51 16.65
C ASP A 15 -21.63 19.54 15.72
N SER A 16 -21.07 18.48 16.29
CA SER A 16 -20.36 17.43 15.55
C SER A 16 -20.67 16.09 16.18
N ARG A 17 -21.21 15.16 15.38
CA ARG A 17 -21.59 13.83 15.84
C ARG A 17 -21.13 12.75 14.85
N PRO A 18 -20.58 11.63 15.33
CA PRO A 18 -20.35 10.48 14.46
C PRO A 18 -21.71 9.96 13.94
N VAL A 19 -21.71 9.46 12.73
CA VAL A 19 -22.85 8.71 12.18
C VAL A 19 -22.72 7.25 12.59
N SER A 20 -23.84 6.53 12.63
CA SER A 20 -23.93 5.17 13.16
C SER A 20 -23.04 4.14 12.46
N ASP A 21 -22.56 4.42 11.25
CA ASP A 21 -21.61 3.58 10.50
C ASP A 21 -20.14 3.74 10.95
N GLY A 22 -19.85 4.73 11.82
CA GLY A 22 -18.51 5.04 12.30
C GLY A 22 -17.54 5.65 11.28
N ASN A 23 -17.92 5.69 9.99
CA ASN A 23 -17.06 6.12 8.89
C ASN A 23 -17.31 7.56 8.43
N SER A 24 -18.31 8.22 9.03
CA SER A 24 -18.68 9.58 8.69
C SER A 24 -19.00 10.42 9.91
N ILE A 25 -18.77 11.72 9.79
CA ILE A 25 -19.07 12.72 10.83
C ILE A 25 -20.10 13.70 10.27
N ARG A 26 -21.23 13.82 10.96
CA ARG A 26 -22.24 14.83 10.68
C ARG A 26 -21.89 16.10 11.45
N ARG A 27 -21.72 17.23 10.73
CA ARG A 27 -21.48 18.55 11.35
C ARG A 27 -22.61 19.50 11.06
N ARG A 28 -23.13 20.14 12.11
CA ARG A 28 -24.05 21.25 12.01
C ARG A 28 -23.26 22.55 12.01
N ARG A 29 -23.45 23.37 10.98
CA ARG A 29 -22.72 24.62 10.78
C ARG A 29 -23.66 25.80 10.77
N GLU A 30 -23.13 27.00 11.11
CA GLU A 30 -23.83 28.28 11.05
C GLU A 30 -22.96 29.27 10.28
N CYS A 31 -23.54 29.93 9.29
CA CYS A 31 -22.89 30.98 8.53
C CYS A 31 -22.58 32.19 9.43
N LEU A 32 -21.38 32.74 9.30
CA LEU A 32 -20.97 33.91 10.10
C LEU A 32 -21.67 35.20 9.69
N VAL A 33 -22.21 35.28 8.47
CA VAL A 33 -22.86 36.48 7.93
C VAL A 33 -24.37 36.39 8.03
N CYS A 34 -25.01 35.42 7.37
CA CYS A 34 -26.46 35.32 7.32
C CYS A 34 -27.06 34.44 8.43
N GLN A 35 -26.23 33.86 9.31
CA GLN A 35 -26.63 33.01 10.45
C GLN A 35 -27.45 31.78 10.06
N LYS A 36 -27.59 31.48 8.75
CA LYS A 36 -28.29 30.28 8.30
C LYS A 36 -27.53 29.05 8.74
N ARG A 37 -28.27 28.09 9.31
CA ARG A 37 -27.74 26.79 9.73
C ARG A 37 -27.90 25.78 8.61
N PHE A 38 -26.84 24.97 8.42
CA PHE A 38 -26.81 23.88 7.43
C PHE A 38 -26.03 22.71 7.98
N THR A 39 -26.26 21.53 7.41
CA THR A 39 -25.59 20.29 7.82
C THR A 39 -24.62 19.86 6.72
N THR A 40 -23.46 19.38 7.12
CA THR A 40 -22.46 18.77 6.24
C THR A 40 -22.08 17.40 6.78
N PHE A 41 -21.66 16.52 5.87
CA PHE A 41 -21.07 15.24 6.21
C PHE A 41 -19.61 15.24 5.77
N GLU A 42 -18.73 14.82 6.65
CA GLU A 42 -17.37 14.45 6.32
C GLU A 42 -17.32 12.92 6.24
N MET A 43 -16.87 12.40 5.12
CA MET A 43 -16.70 10.97 4.90
C MET A 43 -15.25 10.69 4.53
N ILE A 44 -14.76 9.51 4.91
CA ILE A 44 -13.46 9.04 4.45
C ILE A 44 -13.60 8.75 2.95
N GLU A 45 -12.82 9.44 2.13
CA GLU A 45 -12.74 9.16 0.71
C GLU A 45 -11.88 7.92 0.49
N SER A 46 -12.47 6.87 -0.08
CA SER A 46 -11.70 5.70 -0.53
C SER A 46 -11.09 6.02 -1.89
N VAL A 47 -9.78 6.24 -1.90
CA VAL A 47 -9.03 6.43 -3.14
C VAL A 47 -8.97 5.11 -3.90
N GLN A 48 -9.55 5.08 -5.09
CA GLN A 48 -9.42 3.92 -5.98
C GLN A 48 -8.07 3.99 -6.71
N ILE A 49 -7.22 3.01 -6.45
CA ILE A 49 -5.91 2.90 -7.07
C ILE A 49 -6.04 2.19 -8.40
N ILE A 50 -5.46 2.77 -9.45
CA ILE A 50 -5.42 2.21 -10.80
C ILE A 50 -4.05 1.58 -11.04
N VAL A 51 -4.03 0.33 -11.47
CA VAL A 51 -2.82 -0.37 -11.88
C VAL A 51 -2.63 -0.22 -13.39
N VAL A 52 -1.48 0.34 -13.79
CA VAL A 52 -1.09 0.48 -15.19
C VAL A 52 -0.23 -0.73 -15.60
N LYS A 53 -0.71 -1.52 -16.56
CA LYS A 53 -0.02 -2.72 -17.05
C LYS A 53 1.13 -2.38 -18.01
N LYS A 54 1.96 -3.38 -18.35
CA LYS A 54 3.08 -3.25 -19.31
C LYS A 54 2.64 -2.78 -20.69
N ASP A 55 1.42 -3.15 -21.13
CA ASP A 55 0.83 -2.76 -22.40
C ASP A 55 0.13 -1.39 -22.37
N GLY A 56 0.18 -0.69 -21.23
CA GLY A 56 -0.47 0.61 -21.02
C GLY A 56 -1.94 0.52 -20.64
N SER A 57 -2.55 -0.67 -20.61
CA SER A 57 -3.92 -0.85 -20.14
C SER A 57 -4.03 -0.54 -18.66
N LYS A 58 -5.21 -0.08 -18.23
CA LYS A 58 -5.49 0.32 -16.86
C LYS A 58 -6.56 -0.56 -16.26
N GLU A 59 -6.34 -1.05 -15.05
CA GLU A 59 -7.35 -1.78 -14.28
C GLU A 59 -7.35 -1.28 -12.83
N LEU A 60 -8.47 -1.45 -12.13
CA LEU A 60 -8.52 -1.16 -10.71
C LEU A 60 -7.63 -2.14 -9.94
N PHE A 61 -6.98 -1.65 -8.88
CA PHE A 61 -6.24 -2.51 -7.97
C PHE A 61 -7.19 -3.55 -7.36
N ASP A 62 -6.85 -4.81 -7.53
CA ASP A 62 -7.60 -5.95 -7.02
C ASP A 62 -6.76 -6.69 -5.97
N ARG A 63 -7.15 -6.51 -4.70
CA ARG A 63 -6.53 -7.17 -3.55
C ARG A 63 -6.50 -8.69 -3.71
N ASN A 64 -7.58 -9.29 -4.18
CA ASN A 64 -7.69 -10.75 -4.29
C ASN A 64 -6.76 -11.29 -5.39
N LYS A 65 -6.56 -10.53 -6.45
CA LYS A 65 -5.63 -10.89 -7.52
C LYS A 65 -4.18 -10.88 -7.02
N LEU A 66 -3.80 -9.86 -6.25
CA LEU A 66 -2.48 -9.78 -5.64
C LEU A 66 -2.27 -10.90 -4.62
N LEU A 67 -3.26 -11.11 -3.74
CA LEU A 67 -3.25 -12.19 -2.74
C LEU A 67 -3.13 -13.57 -3.40
N GLY A 68 -3.87 -13.82 -4.47
CA GLY A 68 -3.81 -15.08 -5.21
C GLY A 68 -2.43 -15.37 -5.79
N GLY A 69 -1.72 -14.34 -6.27
CA GLY A 69 -0.32 -14.45 -6.71
C GLY A 69 0.64 -14.79 -5.57
N LEU A 70 0.50 -14.10 -4.44
CA LEU A 70 1.29 -14.32 -3.23
C LEU A 70 1.06 -15.70 -2.62
N LEU A 71 -0.18 -16.16 -2.50
CA LEU A 71 -0.51 -17.50 -1.96
C LEU A 71 0.17 -18.61 -2.73
N LYS A 72 0.28 -18.51 -4.06
CA LYS A 72 0.99 -19.48 -4.89
C LYS A 72 2.48 -19.49 -4.58
N ALA A 73 3.10 -18.34 -4.43
CA ALA A 73 4.53 -18.22 -4.09
C ALA A 73 4.82 -18.70 -2.67
N CYS A 74 3.96 -18.37 -1.72
CA CYS A 74 4.10 -18.67 -0.30
C CYS A 74 3.61 -20.08 0.10
N GLN A 75 3.17 -20.91 -0.87
CA GLN A 75 2.64 -22.24 -0.57
C GLN A 75 3.65 -23.11 0.20
N LYS A 76 3.23 -23.63 1.36
CA LYS A 76 4.07 -24.41 2.30
C LYS A 76 5.26 -23.62 2.89
N ARG A 77 5.17 -22.30 2.90
CA ARG A 77 6.15 -21.43 3.59
C ARG A 77 5.48 -20.72 4.77
N PRO A 78 6.23 -20.41 5.85
CA PRO A 78 5.71 -19.73 7.02
C PRO A 78 5.54 -18.21 6.78
N VAL A 79 4.88 -17.84 5.67
CA VAL A 79 4.65 -16.45 5.26
C VAL A 79 3.15 -16.19 5.27
N ASN A 80 2.73 -15.18 6.00
CA ASN A 80 1.36 -14.70 5.93
C ASN A 80 1.20 -13.76 4.72
N ALA A 81 0.65 -14.28 3.64
CA ALA A 81 0.44 -13.51 2.41
C ALA A 81 -0.55 -12.35 2.59
N GLU A 82 -1.50 -12.46 3.53
CA GLU A 82 -2.47 -11.39 3.79
C GLU A 82 -1.83 -10.17 4.44
N ASP A 83 -0.88 -10.36 5.36
CA ASP A 83 -0.14 -9.26 5.99
C ASP A 83 0.66 -8.49 4.93
N VAL A 84 1.33 -9.20 4.02
CA VAL A 84 2.08 -8.59 2.91
C VAL A 84 1.17 -7.75 2.02
N VAL A 85 -0.02 -8.26 1.68
CA VAL A 85 -0.99 -7.50 0.87
C VAL A 85 -1.48 -6.27 1.62
N THR A 86 -1.80 -6.41 2.90
CA THR A 86 -2.29 -5.30 3.74
C THR A 86 -1.27 -4.19 3.87
N ASP A 87 0.00 -4.53 4.05
CA ASP A 87 1.10 -3.56 4.09
C ASP A 87 1.25 -2.80 2.76
N ILE A 88 1.13 -3.51 1.63
CA ILE A 88 1.19 -2.89 0.31
C ILE A 88 0.00 -1.96 0.08
N GLU A 89 -1.21 -2.38 0.42
CA GLU A 89 -2.40 -1.54 0.33
C GLU A 89 -2.25 -0.26 1.15
N THR A 90 -1.77 -0.40 2.39
CA THR A 90 -1.55 0.72 3.30
C THR A 90 -0.54 1.72 2.73
N GLU A 91 0.58 1.22 2.18
CA GLU A 91 1.58 2.08 1.55
C GLU A 91 1.03 2.81 0.32
N LEU A 92 0.29 2.09 -0.54
CA LEU A 92 -0.34 2.68 -1.72
C LEU A 92 -1.36 3.76 -1.35
N GLN A 93 -2.22 3.50 -0.36
CA GLN A 93 -3.20 4.48 0.12
C GLN A 93 -2.54 5.71 0.74
N ASN A 94 -1.49 5.52 1.54
CA ASN A 94 -0.74 6.61 2.17
C ASN A 94 0.06 7.45 1.16
N SER A 95 0.44 6.87 0.02
CA SER A 95 1.16 7.59 -1.04
C SER A 95 0.29 8.63 -1.76
N LEU A 96 -1.03 8.61 -1.57
CA LEU A 96 -2.01 9.46 -2.24
C LEU A 96 -1.93 9.41 -3.78
N ARG A 97 -1.30 8.38 -4.32
CA ARG A 97 -1.17 8.18 -5.76
C ARG A 97 -2.41 7.47 -6.30
N LEU A 98 -2.93 8.00 -7.40
CA LEU A 98 -4.09 7.40 -8.09
C LEU A 98 -3.69 6.26 -9.02
N GLU A 99 -2.46 6.26 -9.50
CA GLU A 99 -1.95 5.28 -10.45
C GLU A 99 -0.63 4.68 -9.97
N VAL A 100 -0.48 3.36 -10.13
CA VAL A 100 0.74 2.62 -9.85
C VAL A 100 1.05 1.67 -11.02
N PRO A 101 2.29 1.69 -11.56
CA PRO A 101 2.70 0.70 -12.55
C PRO A 101 2.68 -0.72 -11.96
N SER A 102 2.21 -1.70 -12.72
CA SER A 102 2.23 -3.11 -12.29
C SER A 102 3.64 -3.61 -11.95
N ARG A 103 4.66 -3.05 -12.62
CA ARG A 103 6.06 -3.32 -12.30
C ARG A 103 6.44 -2.85 -10.90
N GLU A 104 6.03 -1.64 -10.51
CA GLU A 104 6.29 -1.12 -9.17
C GLU A 104 5.60 -1.97 -8.10
N LEU A 105 4.33 -2.34 -8.35
CA LEU A 105 3.59 -3.24 -7.46
C LEU A 105 4.31 -4.57 -7.24
N GLY A 106 4.87 -5.16 -8.30
CA GLY A 106 5.66 -6.38 -8.18
C GLY A 106 6.97 -6.20 -7.42
N GLU A 107 7.68 -5.07 -7.62
CA GLU A 107 8.88 -4.76 -6.84
C GLU A 107 8.54 -4.55 -5.35
N MET A 108 7.39 -3.96 -5.03
CA MET A 108 6.90 -3.84 -3.65
C MET A 108 6.68 -5.21 -2.99
N VAL A 109 6.11 -6.17 -3.72
CA VAL A 109 5.96 -7.56 -3.25
C VAL A 109 7.33 -8.20 -3.04
N MET A 110 8.21 -8.10 -4.02
CA MET A 110 9.54 -8.72 -3.97
C MET A 110 10.38 -8.19 -2.84
N SER A 111 10.39 -6.88 -2.60
CA SER A 111 11.14 -6.27 -1.49
C SER A 111 10.69 -6.75 -0.11
N ARG A 112 9.41 -7.10 0.04
CA ARG A 112 8.88 -7.66 1.29
C ARG A 112 9.21 -9.14 1.43
N LEU A 113 8.97 -9.92 0.37
CA LEU A 113 9.27 -11.35 0.39
C LEU A 113 10.76 -11.63 0.63
N GLN A 114 11.65 -10.83 0.07
CA GLN A 114 13.11 -10.95 0.27
C GLN A 114 13.47 -10.88 1.76
N LYS A 115 12.80 -10.03 2.54
CA LYS A 115 13.05 -9.88 3.99
C LYS A 115 12.40 -10.97 4.83
N ILE A 116 11.34 -11.61 4.33
CA ILE A 116 10.54 -12.58 5.09
C ILE A 116 10.97 -14.01 4.76
N ASP A 117 11.12 -14.36 3.48
CA ASP A 117 11.37 -15.71 3.03
C ASP A 117 11.96 -15.73 1.61
N GLU A 118 13.25 -16.07 1.50
CA GLU A 118 13.98 -16.10 0.24
C GLU A 118 13.38 -17.08 -0.79
N VAL A 119 12.80 -18.21 -0.33
CA VAL A 119 12.20 -19.21 -1.23
C VAL A 119 10.89 -18.68 -1.81
N ALA A 120 10.06 -18.02 -1.01
CA ALA A 120 8.85 -17.36 -1.51
C ALA A 120 9.19 -16.23 -2.49
N TYR A 121 10.25 -15.46 -2.20
CA TYR A 121 10.77 -14.45 -3.13
C TYR A 121 11.14 -15.07 -4.48
N VAL A 122 12.00 -16.10 -4.49
CA VAL A 122 12.44 -16.76 -5.73
C VAL A 122 11.27 -17.29 -6.54
N ARG A 123 10.29 -17.89 -5.89
CA ARG A 123 9.08 -18.42 -6.54
C ARG A 123 8.22 -17.30 -7.13
N PHE A 124 8.07 -16.19 -6.43
CA PHE A 124 7.35 -15.04 -6.95
C PHE A 124 8.10 -14.39 -8.12
N ALA A 125 9.41 -14.16 -7.96
CA ALA A 125 10.27 -13.57 -8.98
C ALA A 125 10.30 -14.41 -10.26
N SER A 126 10.30 -15.76 -10.17
CA SER A 126 10.32 -16.65 -11.32
C SER A 126 9.12 -16.48 -12.26
N VAL A 127 7.96 -16.10 -11.71
CA VAL A 127 6.75 -15.82 -12.49
C VAL A 127 6.69 -14.36 -12.92
N TYR A 128 7.08 -13.46 -12.01
CA TYR A 128 6.92 -12.02 -12.19
C TYR A 128 7.92 -11.42 -13.19
N ARG A 129 9.22 -11.82 -13.10
CA ARG A 129 10.30 -11.28 -13.93
C ARG A 129 10.38 -11.90 -15.33
N GLU A 130 9.64 -12.99 -15.59
CA GLU A 130 9.64 -13.65 -16.90
C GLU A 130 11.07 -13.91 -17.42
N PHE A 131 11.89 -14.61 -16.62
CA PHE A 131 13.27 -14.93 -17.00
C PHE A 131 13.33 -15.62 -18.37
N LYS A 132 14.22 -15.12 -19.25
CA LYS A 132 14.34 -15.63 -20.62
C LYS A 132 15.14 -16.92 -20.68
N ASP A 133 16.07 -17.11 -19.76
CA ASP A 133 16.99 -18.23 -19.70
C ASP A 133 17.41 -18.52 -18.26
N LEU A 134 18.09 -19.67 -18.09
CA LEU A 134 18.56 -20.12 -16.79
C LEU A 134 19.68 -19.24 -16.23
N ASP A 135 20.53 -18.69 -17.10
CA ASP A 135 21.69 -17.88 -16.70
C ASP A 135 21.24 -16.57 -16.07
N THR A 136 20.22 -15.92 -16.65
CA THR A 136 19.60 -14.71 -16.08
C THR A 136 18.98 -15.00 -14.72
N PHE A 137 18.34 -16.16 -14.56
CA PHE A 137 17.77 -16.57 -13.27
C PHE A 137 18.86 -16.85 -12.22
N LEU A 138 19.94 -17.53 -12.59
CA LEU A 138 21.07 -17.79 -11.69
C LEU A 138 21.80 -16.51 -11.27
N ALA A 139 21.95 -15.55 -12.19
CA ALA A 139 22.52 -14.24 -11.85
C ALA A 139 21.70 -13.52 -10.78
N GLU A 140 20.37 -13.52 -10.89
CA GLU A 140 19.48 -12.93 -9.88
C GLU A 140 19.63 -13.59 -8.52
N LEU A 141 19.65 -14.93 -8.48
CA LEU A 141 19.86 -15.69 -7.24
C LEU A 141 21.22 -15.38 -6.59
N THR A 142 22.26 -15.19 -7.40
CA THR A 142 23.60 -14.86 -6.91
C THR A 142 23.62 -13.46 -6.27
N VAL A 143 22.99 -12.47 -6.90
CA VAL A 143 22.87 -11.11 -6.36
C VAL A 143 22.11 -11.12 -5.04
N MET A 144 21.02 -11.88 -4.99
CA MET A 144 20.19 -12.01 -3.79
C MET A 144 20.96 -12.61 -2.62
N LYS A 145 21.73 -13.68 -2.88
CA LYS A 145 22.56 -14.32 -1.87
C LYS A 145 23.63 -13.37 -1.31
N GLN A 146 24.28 -12.60 -2.17
CA GLN A 146 25.27 -11.61 -1.75
C GLN A 146 24.65 -10.50 -0.88
N GLN A 147 23.43 -10.04 -1.20
CA GLN A 147 22.72 -9.04 -0.42
C GLN A 147 22.32 -9.59 0.97
N SER A 148 21.81 -10.81 1.03
CA SER A 148 21.47 -11.47 2.30
C SER A 148 22.68 -11.67 3.20
N GLU A 149 23.82 -12.08 2.63
CA GLU A 149 25.09 -12.23 3.36
C GLU A 149 25.61 -10.87 3.86
N ALA A 150 25.49 -9.81 3.07
CA ALA A 150 25.92 -8.46 3.47
C ALA A 150 25.05 -7.90 4.61
N GLU A 151 23.72 -8.07 4.53
CA GLU A 151 22.80 -7.65 5.59
C GLU A 151 23.06 -8.43 6.90
N HIS A 152 23.29 -9.74 6.80
CA HIS A 152 23.61 -10.57 7.96
C HIS A 152 24.91 -10.12 8.65
N ASN A 153 25.94 -9.84 7.86
CA ASN A 153 27.23 -9.34 8.38
C ASN A 153 27.12 -7.96 9.02
N ALA A 154 26.30 -7.07 8.45
CA ALA A 154 26.04 -5.74 9.02
C ALA A 154 25.34 -5.84 10.38
N LEU A 155 24.32 -6.70 10.51
CA LEU A 155 23.61 -6.95 11.77
C LEU A 155 24.54 -7.53 12.87
N LEU A 156 25.47 -8.42 12.49
CA LEU A 156 26.45 -8.97 13.44
C LEU A 156 27.46 -7.90 13.91
N ALA A 157 27.82 -6.96 13.03
CA ALA A 157 28.73 -5.86 13.39
C ALA A 157 28.07 -4.90 14.41
N GLU A 158 26.79 -4.54 14.20
CA GLU A 158 26.05 -3.67 15.13
C GLU A 158 25.85 -4.34 16.51
N GLN A 159 25.67 -5.64 16.58
CA GLN A 159 25.53 -6.36 17.86
C GLN A 159 26.86 -6.55 18.58
N GLY A 160 27.99 -6.47 17.88
CA GLY A 160 29.34 -6.54 18.46
C GLY A 160 29.76 -5.26 19.18
N GLU A 161 29.25 -4.10 18.77
CA GLU A 161 29.61 -2.80 19.37
C GLU A 161 28.83 -2.47 20.66
N THR A 162 27.75 -3.19 20.97
CA THR A 162 26.91 -2.92 22.17
C THR A 162 27.43 -3.64 23.45
N LYS A 163 28.59 -4.28 23.39
CA LYS A 163 29.19 -5.05 24.54
C LYS A 163 30.51 -4.46 25.03
N LEU A 164 30.63 -3.14 25.09
CA LEU A 164 31.74 -2.47 25.81
C LEU A 164 31.19 -1.47 26.83
#